data_0b214367566d4b7363ecc8a935513218
#
_entry.id   0b214367566d4b7363ecc8a935513218
#
_cell.length_a   1.000
_cell.length_b   1.000
_cell.length_c   1.000
_cell.angle_alpha   90.00
_cell.angle_beta   90.00
_cell.angle_gamma   90.00
#
_symmetry.space_group_name_H-M   'P 1'
#
loop_
_entity.id
_entity.type
_entity.pdbx_description
1 polymer ?
#
loop_
_entity_poly.entity_id
_entity_poly.type
_entity_poly.pdbx_seq_one_letter_code
_entity_poly.pdbx_strand_id
1 'polypeptide(L)'
;MQILDRLKMELSNQEYFSDEQYTQFLLENGLSAVAEYNKETDQRQMLLSALDILEAVSNDIDIMRQIITEFTTTSQAYKYLEKRIQNLRDKIASIPEPEEEYSCFSLMFTSKNPSVYSPADYGSRRISKSDIDVMMGGE
;
A
#
# COMPACT_ATOMS: atom_id res chain seq x y z
N MET A 1 -21.51 5.44 -10.82
CA MET A 1 -21.53 5.97 -9.43
C MET A 1 -20.21 6.67 -9.20
N GLN A 2 -20.26 7.91 -8.74
CA GLN A 2 -19.04 8.65 -8.43
C GLN A 2 -18.33 8.07 -7.21
N ILE A 3 -17.02 8.21 -7.16
CA ILE A 3 -16.19 7.71 -6.03
C ILE A 3 -16.61 8.35 -4.71
N LEU A 4 -16.95 9.64 -4.71
CA LEU A 4 -17.44 10.34 -3.53
C LEU A 4 -18.74 9.70 -2.96
N ASP A 5 -19.70 9.38 -3.84
CA ASP A 5 -20.95 8.74 -3.41
C ASP A 5 -20.69 7.34 -2.84
N ARG A 6 -19.76 6.60 -3.47
CA ARG A 6 -19.36 5.28 -2.99
C ARG A 6 -18.68 5.35 -1.63
N LEU A 7 -17.83 6.36 -1.41
CA LEU A 7 -17.19 6.61 -0.11
C LEU A 7 -18.23 6.92 0.98
N LYS A 8 -19.20 7.79 0.69
CA LYS A 8 -20.29 8.09 1.62
C LYS A 8 -21.10 6.85 2.01
N MET A 9 -21.37 5.96 1.05
CA MET A 9 -22.02 4.67 1.33
C MET A 9 -21.17 3.78 2.26
N GLU A 10 -19.85 3.73 2.06
CA GLU A 10 -18.96 2.98 2.96
C GLU A 10 -18.96 3.55 4.38
N LEU A 11 -19.09 4.87 4.53
CA LEU A 11 -19.24 5.57 5.80
C LEU A 11 -20.67 5.51 6.38
N SER A 12 -21.56 4.70 5.81
CA SER A 12 -22.97 4.56 6.20
C SER A 12 -23.78 5.85 6.05
N ASN A 13 -23.41 6.70 5.10
CA ASN A 13 -23.99 8.02 4.83
C ASN A 13 -23.96 8.97 6.05
N GLN A 14 -23.01 8.77 6.95
CA GLN A 14 -22.78 9.70 8.05
C GLN A 14 -21.99 10.90 7.54
N GLU A 15 -22.45 12.08 7.86
CA GLU A 15 -21.79 13.35 7.48
C GLU A 15 -20.83 13.79 8.60
N TYR A 16 -19.67 13.12 8.67
CA TYR A 16 -18.62 13.51 9.62
C TYR A 16 -17.89 14.77 9.19
N PHE A 17 -17.70 14.93 7.87
CA PHE A 17 -16.97 16.01 7.24
C PHE A 17 -17.73 16.56 6.04
N SER A 18 -17.32 17.75 5.58
CA SER A 18 -17.86 18.35 4.35
C SER A 18 -17.37 17.58 3.09
N ASP A 19 -18.10 17.75 1.99
CA ASP A 19 -17.74 17.12 0.71
C ASP A 19 -16.36 17.55 0.19
N GLU A 20 -15.95 18.78 0.52
CA GLU A 20 -14.61 19.28 0.19
C GLU A 20 -13.52 18.53 0.95
N GLN A 21 -13.76 18.24 2.23
CA GLN A 21 -12.85 17.46 3.07
C GLN A 21 -12.78 16.00 2.62
N TYR A 22 -13.91 15.40 2.28
CA TYR A 22 -13.92 14.06 1.69
C TYR A 22 -13.17 14.01 0.36
N THR A 23 -13.31 15.03 -0.46
CA THR A 23 -12.56 15.15 -1.73
C THR A 23 -11.06 15.20 -1.47
N GLN A 24 -10.63 15.91 -0.42
CA GLN A 24 -9.22 15.99 -0.04
C GLN A 24 -8.67 14.61 0.38
N PHE A 25 -9.38 13.86 1.22
CA PHE A 25 -8.98 12.50 1.60
C PHE A 25 -8.88 11.55 0.39
N LEU A 26 -9.79 11.69 -0.57
CA LEU A 26 -9.73 10.91 -1.81
C LEU A 26 -8.51 11.28 -2.65
N LEU A 27 -8.21 12.58 -2.79
CA LEU A 27 -7.03 13.06 -3.55
C LEU A 27 -5.71 12.58 -2.92
N GLU A 28 -5.60 12.57 -1.60
CA GLU A 28 -4.43 12.08 -0.88
C GLU A 28 -4.17 10.59 -1.15
N ASN A 29 -5.22 9.82 -1.39
CA ASN A 29 -5.15 8.42 -1.78
C ASN A 29 -5.14 8.19 -3.31
N GLY A 30 -4.95 9.25 -4.10
CA GLY A 30 -4.82 9.17 -5.55
C GLY A 30 -6.13 8.98 -6.31
N LEU A 31 -7.28 9.27 -5.68
CA LEU A 31 -8.60 9.16 -6.30
C LEU A 31 -9.21 10.53 -6.59
N SER A 32 -9.93 10.65 -7.72
CA SER A 32 -10.74 11.81 -8.04
C SER A 32 -12.19 11.60 -7.59
N ALA A 33 -12.73 12.53 -6.80
CA ALA A 33 -14.08 12.45 -6.25
C ALA A 33 -15.19 12.31 -7.32
N VAL A 34 -14.98 12.95 -8.48
CA VAL A 34 -15.95 12.98 -9.61
C VAL A 34 -15.77 11.81 -10.59
N ALA A 35 -14.71 11.01 -10.46
CA ALA A 35 -14.51 9.86 -11.33
C ALA A 35 -15.53 8.75 -11.04
N GLU A 36 -15.77 7.91 -12.02
CA GLU A 36 -16.60 6.72 -11.83
C GLU A 36 -15.83 5.65 -11.07
N TYR A 37 -16.47 5.10 -10.05
CA TYR A 37 -15.90 4.05 -9.22
C TYR A 37 -15.78 2.73 -9.98
N ASN A 38 -14.58 2.19 -10.04
CA ASN A 38 -14.30 0.83 -10.50
C ASN A 38 -13.77 -0.02 -9.33
N LYS A 39 -14.46 -1.11 -9.04
CA LYS A 39 -14.09 -1.98 -7.92
C LYS A 39 -12.70 -2.62 -8.08
N GLU A 40 -12.30 -2.94 -9.30
CA GLU A 40 -11.04 -3.66 -9.53
C GLU A 40 -9.81 -2.77 -9.33
N THR A 41 -9.92 -1.48 -9.65
CA THR A 41 -8.79 -0.53 -9.58
C THR A 41 -8.82 0.35 -8.35
N ASP A 42 -10.01 0.78 -7.91
CA ASP A 42 -10.16 1.88 -6.96
C ASP A 42 -10.54 1.41 -5.55
N GLN A 43 -10.89 0.12 -5.38
CA GLN A 43 -11.40 -0.40 -4.11
C GLN A 43 -10.42 -0.19 -2.95
N ARG A 44 -9.15 -0.46 -3.16
CA ARG A 44 -8.13 -0.35 -2.11
C ARG A 44 -7.96 1.09 -1.67
N GLN A 45 -7.77 2.01 -2.60
CA GLN A 45 -7.57 3.44 -2.33
C GLN A 45 -8.81 4.07 -1.68
N MET A 46 -10.01 3.67 -2.13
CA MET A 46 -11.27 4.13 -1.53
C MET A 46 -11.41 3.65 -0.08
N LEU A 47 -11.03 2.40 0.22
CA LEU A 47 -11.05 1.88 1.59
C LEU A 47 -9.99 2.53 2.47
N LEU A 48 -8.81 2.87 1.93
CA LEU A 48 -7.78 3.66 2.64
C LEU A 48 -8.32 5.05 2.98
N SER A 49 -8.99 5.73 2.05
CA SER A 49 -9.63 7.01 2.33
C SER A 49 -10.70 6.90 3.43
N ALA A 50 -11.51 5.85 3.41
CA ALA A 50 -12.50 5.60 4.47
C ALA A 50 -11.82 5.33 5.83
N LEU A 51 -10.70 4.63 5.85
CA LEU A 51 -9.91 4.38 7.05
C LEU A 51 -9.36 5.69 7.62
N ASP A 52 -8.72 6.52 6.79
CA ASP A 52 -8.18 7.83 7.19
C ASP A 52 -9.26 8.74 7.79
N ILE A 53 -10.45 8.74 7.18
CA ILE A 53 -11.61 9.49 7.68
C ILE A 53 -12.04 9.00 9.06
N LEU A 54 -12.18 7.69 9.27
CA LEU A 54 -12.57 7.14 10.56
C LEU A 54 -11.50 7.33 11.64
N GLU A 55 -10.23 7.30 11.28
CA GLU A 55 -9.14 7.65 12.19
C GLU A 55 -9.18 9.14 12.56
N ALA A 56 -9.42 10.02 11.60
CA ALA A 56 -9.62 11.45 11.85
C ALA A 56 -10.82 11.70 12.76
N VAL A 57 -11.95 11.03 12.53
CA VAL A 57 -13.13 11.08 13.39
C VAL A 57 -12.83 10.62 14.83
N SER A 58 -12.06 9.53 14.98
CA SER A 58 -11.68 9.00 16.29
C SER A 58 -10.79 9.96 17.09
N ASN A 59 -10.03 10.79 16.41
CA ASN A 59 -9.13 11.78 17.00
C ASN A 59 -9.83 13.13 17.28
N ASP A 60 -10.99 13.37 16.67
CA ASP A 60 -11.75 14.61 16.86
C ASP A 60 -12.72 14.47 18.04
N ILE A 61 -12.41 15.19 19.13
CA ILE A 61 -13.21 15.14 20.38
C ILE A 61 -14.62 15.66 20.17
N ASP A 62 -14.83 16.66 19.32
CA ASP A 62 -16.12 17.28 19.11
C ASP A 62 -17.05 16.38 18.28
N ILE A 63 -16.52 15.78 17.23
CA ILE A 63 -17.26 14.78 16.43
C ILE A 63 -17.56 13.55 17.29
N MET A 64 -16.58 13.05 18.06
CA MET A 64 -16.79 11.93 18.97
C MET A 64 -17.84 12.23 20.03
N ARG A 65 -17.94 13.44 20.53
CA ARG A 65 -18.99 13.85 21.47
C ARG A 65 -20.39 13.76 20.85
N GLN A 66 -20.55 14.09 19.58
CA GLN A 66 -21.82 13.92 18.87
C GLN A 66 -22.18 12.43 18.71
N ILE A 67 -21.20 11.59 18.32
CA ILE A 67 -21.39 10.14 18.21
C ILE A 67 -21.76 9.51 19.56
N ILE A 68 -21.13 9.97 20.65
CA ILE A 68 -21.39 9.46 22.00
C ILE A 68 -22.84 9.70 22.44
N THR A 69 -23.48 10.78 21.97
CA THR A 69 -24.89 11.03 22.30
C THR A 69 -25.86 9.98 21.77
N GLU A 70 -25.46 9.27 20.71
CA GLU A 70 -26.22 8.18 20.10
C GLU A 70 -26.01 6.85 20.82
N PHE A 71 -24.96 6.71 21.63
CA PHE A 71 -24.64 5.50 22.38
C PHE A 71 -24.89 5.68 23.88
N THR A 72 -25.26 4.59 24.53
CA THR A 72 -25.58 4.61 25.97
C THR A 72 -24.35 4.92 26.84
N THR A 73 -23.13 4.62 26.34
CA THR A 73 -21.88 4.89 27.04
C THR A 73 -20.75 5.28 26.05
N THR A 74 -19.88 6.17 26.50
CA THR A 74 -18.67 6.59 25.77
C THR A 74 -17.80 5.40 25.37
N SER A 75 -17.65 4.43 26.26
CA SER A 75 -16.85 3.22 26.02
C SER A 75 -17.40 2.38 24.86
N GLN A 76 -18.69 2.33 24.66
CA GLN A 76 -19.31 1.59 23.55
C GLN A 76 -19.08 2.29 22.22
N ALA A 77 -19.15 3.61 22.17
CA ALA A 77 -18.91 4.39 20.97
C ALA A 77 -17.48 4.18 20.46
N TYR A 78 -16.48 4.26 21.34
CA TYR A 78 -15.07 4.00 20.98
C TYR A 78 -14.84 2.57 20.53
N LYS A 79 -15.37 1.57 21.22
CA LYS A 79 -15.25 0.16 20.82
C LYS A 79 -15.89 -0.12 19.47
N TYR A 80 -17.01 0.52 19.17
CA TYR A 80 -17.68 0.39 17.87
C TYR A 80 -16.80 0.96 16.76
N LEU A 81 -16.22 2.12 16.97
CA LEU A 81 -15.34 2.77 16.00
C LEU A 81 -14.04 1.99 15.79
N GLU A 82 -13.40 1.54 16.87
CA GLU A 82 -12.21 0.68 16.79
C GLU A 82 -12.47 -0.61 16.00
N LYS A 83 -13.61 -1.27 16.29
CA LYS A 83 -14.01 -2.47 15.57
C LYS A 83 -14.22 -2.21 14.08
N ARG A 84 -14.80 -1.07 13.74
CA ARG A 84 -15.01 -0.67 12.34
C ARG A 84 -13.69 -0.39 11.63
N ILE A 85 -12.77 0.32 12.28
CA ILE A 85 -11.42 0.57 11.79
C ILE A 85 -10.68 -0.75 11.57
N GLN A 86 -10.73 -1.67 12.53
CA GLN A 86 -10.08 -2.97 12.41
C GLN A 86 -10.66 -3.79 11.26
N ASN A 87 -11.97 -3.83 11.11
CA ASN A 87 -12.62 -4.51 9.99
C ASN A 87 -12.20 -3.93 8.63
N LEU A 88 -12.01 -2.62 8.53
CA LEU A 88 -11.51 -1.99 7.30
C LEU A 88 -10.05 -2.36 7.03
N ARG A 89 -9.19 -2.38 8.05
CA ARG A 89 -7.79 -2.82 7.91
C ARG A 89 -7.71 -4.27 7.43
N ASP A 90 -8.49 -5.16 8.02
CA ASP A 90 -8.55 -6.57 7.62
C ASP A 90 -9.06 -6.72 6.17
N LYS A 91 -10.04 -5.93 5.78
CA LYS A 91 -10.58 -5.89 4.43
C LYS A 91 -9.53 -5.39 3.42
N ILE A 92 -8.78 -4.34 3.76
CA ILE A 92 -7.68 -3.82 2.93
C ILE A 92 -6.58 -4.87 2.80
N ALA A 93 -6.20 -5.54 3.88
CA ALA A 93 -5.19 -6.60 3.87
C ALA A 93 -5.60 -7.81 3.03
N SER A 94 -6.89 -8.06 2.88
CA SER A 94 -7.41 -9.15 2.03
C SER A 94 -7.37 -8.84 0.53
N ILE A 95 -7.21 -7.57 0.15
CA ILE A 95 -7.09 -7.17 -1.25
C ILE A 95 -5.63 -7.38 -1.68
N PRO A 96 -5.38 -8.20 -2.72
CA PRO A 96 -4.02 -8.40 -3.20
C PRO A 96 -3.42 -7.07 -3.65
N GLU A 97 -2.18 -6.83 -3.25
CA GLU A 97 -1.42 -5.70 -3.79
C GLU A 97 -1.15 -5.96 -5.28
N PRO A 98 -1.24 -4.93 -6.13
CA PRO A 98 -0.77 -5.07 -7.49
C PRO A 98 0.70 -5.53 -7.41
N GLU A 99 1.02 -6.64 -8.07
CA GLU A 99 2.38 -7.14 -8.15
C GLU A 99 3.26 -6.01 -8.69
N GLU A 100 4.18 -5.52 -7.87
CA GLU A 100 5.20 -4.61 -8.37
C GLU A 100 5.98 -5.36 -9.46
N GLU A 101 5.97 -4.83 -10.66
CA GLU A 101 6.59 -5.41 -11.86
C GLU A 101 8.10 -5.66 -11.69
N TYR A 102 8.65 -5.15 -10.60
CA TYR A 102 10.05 -5.29 -10.21
C TYR A 102 10.19 -5.67 -8.74
N SER A 103 10.10 -6.95 -8.42
CA SER A 103 10.66 -7.39 -7.15
C SER A 103 12.19 -7.23 -7.22
N CYS A 104 12.81 -6.76 -6.14
CA CYS A 104 14.27 -6.71 -6.05
C CYS A 104 14.93 -8.07 -6.33
N PHE A 105 14.20 -9.17 -6.15
CA PHE A 105 14.60 -10.53 -6.51
C PHE A 105 14.63 -10.75 -8.03
N SER A 106 13.71 -10.19 -8.78
CA SER A 106 13.65 -10.29 -10.24
C SER A 106 14.83 -9.53 -10.89
N LEU A 107 15.27 -8.42 -10.30
CA LEU A 107 16.45 -7.67 -10.76
C LEU A 107 17.76 -8.42 -10.56
N MET A 108 17.86 -9.32 -9.57
CA MET A 108 19.06 -10.16 -9.36
C MET A 108 19.18 -11.28 -10.38
N PHE A 109 18.10 -11.68 -11.03
CA PHE A 109 18.06 -12.80 -11.97
C PHE A 109 17.74 -12.42 -13.42
N THR A 110 17.62 -11.13 -13.74
CA THR A 110 17.46 -10.73 -15.13
C THR A 110 18.78 -10.93 -15.87
N SER A 111 18.71 -11.70 -16.94
CA SER A 111 19.82 -11.97 -17.87
C SER A 111 20.41 -10.73 -18.58
N LYS A 112 19.92 -9.54 -18.23
CA LYS A 112 20.36 -8.24 -18.73
C LYS A 112 21.50 -7.60 -17.93
N ASN A 113 21.98 -8.25 -16.89
CA ASN A 113 23.17 -7.80 -16.18
C ASN A 113 24.31 -8.82 -16.35
N PRO A 114 24.95 -8.86 -17.54
CA PRO A 114 25.98 -9.85 -17.82
C PRO A 114 27.29 -9.56 -17.10
N SER A 115 27.36 -8.47 -16.34
CA SER A 115 28.65 -7.97 -15.82
C SER A 115 29.08 -8.58 -14.49
N VAL A 116 28.24 -9.37 -13.80
CA VAL A 116 28.60 -9.83 -12.46
C VAL A 116 29.12 -11.25 -12.42
N TYR A 117 28.64 -12.15 -13.26
CA TYR A 117 29.14 -13.53 -13.37
C TYR A 117 28.81 -14.12 -14.74
N SER A 118 29.69 -13.95 -15.71
CA SER A 118 29.71 -14.82 -16.89
C SER A 118 30.62 -15.99 -16.59
N PRO A 119 30.11 -17.23 -16.50
CA PRO A 119 30.99 -18.40 -16.39
C PRO A 119 31.95 -18.53 -17.57
N ALA A 120 31.68 -17.83 -18.67
CA ALA A 120 32.55 -17.78 -19.84
C ALA A 120 33.86 -17.01 -19.60
N ASP A 121 33.88 -16.04 -18.68
CA ASP A 121 35.10 -15.29 -18.37
C ASP A 121 36.06 -16.07 -17.46
N TYR A 122 35.55 -17.04 -16.71
CA TYR A 122 36.41 -17.93 -15.91
C TYR A 122 37.08 -19.02 -16.71
N GLY A 123 36.59 -19.33 -17.92
CA GLY A 123 37.10 -20.41 -18.76
C GLY A 123 38.21 -20.01 -19.71
N SER A 124 38.47 -18.74 -19.92
CA SER A 124 39.42 -18.28 -20.94
C SER A 124 40.83 -18.01 -20.44
N ARG A 125 41.05 -17.93 -19.15
CA ARG A 125 42.38 -17.93 -18.57
C ARG A 125 42.83 -19.35 -18.23
N ARG A 126 43.13 -20.12 -19.24
CA ARG A 126 43.99 -21.27 -19.02
C ARG A 126 45.35 -20.73 -18.62
N ILE A 127 45.69 -20.90 -17.34
CA ILE A 127 47.04 -20.68 -16.87
C ILE A 127 47.93 -21.59 -17.70
N SER A 128 48.77 -21.00 -18.51
CA SER A 128 49.70 -21.78 -19.32
C SER A 128 50.81 -22.34 -18.42
N LYS A 129 51.43 -23.41 -18.83
CA LYS A 129 52.53 -24.02 -18.06
C LYS A 129 53.67 -23.01 -17.82
N SER A 130 53.86 -22.07 -18.73
CA SER A 130 54.80 -20.97 -18.58
C SER A 130 54.42 -19.98 -17.48
N ASP A 131 53.12 -19.75 -17.24
CA ASP A 131 52.67 -18.86 -16.17
C ASP A 131 52.90 -19.50 -14.79
N ILE A 132 52.79 -20.81 -14.69
CA ILE A 132 53.07 -21.57 -13.48
C ILE A 132 54.59 -21.54 -13.17
N ASP A 133 55.45 -21.68 -14.17
CA ASP A 133 56.90 -21.64 -13.99
C ASP A 133 57.37 -20.26 -13.52
N VAL A 134 56.77 -19.18 -14.01
CA VAL A 134 57.02 -17.80 -13.55
C VAL A 134 56.51 -17.58 -12.12
N MET A 135 55.31 -18.07 -11.74
CA MET A 135 54.77 -17.95 -10.39
C MET A 135 55.52 -18.77 -9.35
N MET A 136 56.13 -19.88 -9.73
CA MET A 136 56.95 -20.74 -8.85
C MET A 136 58.39 -20.26 -8.72
N GLY A 137 58.80 -19.14 -9.32
CA GLY A 137 60.18 -18.67 -9.36
C GLY A 137 61.13 -19.65 -9.99
N GLY A 138 60.63 -20.40 -11.00
CA GLY A 138 61.38 -21.46 -11.62
C GLY A 138 62.58 -20.92 -12.39
N GLU A 139 63.66 -21.46 -12.11
CA GLU A 139 64.82 -21.39 -12.97
C GLU A 139 64.62 -22.25 -14.20
#